data_e187b868bdf16891d728d4f59a66897d
#
_entry.id   e187b868bdf16891d728d4f59a66897d
#
_cell.length_a   1.000
_cell.length_b   1.000
_cell.length_c   1.000
_cell.angle_alpha   90.00
_cell.angle_beta   90.00
_cell.angle_gamma   90.00
#
_symmetry.space_group_name_H-M   'P 1'
#
loop_
_entity.id
_entity.type
_entity.pdbx_description
1 polymer ?
#
loop_
_entity_poly.entity_id
_entity_poly.type
_entity_poly.pdbx_seq_one_letter_code
_entity_poly.pdbx_strand_id
1 'polypeptide(L)'
;MACRSAVRIASVLAAMLAVVASADAQQRPRPPVTVEACAPCHGVDGIAKDVEVPHLAGQNVVYLYNQLKAFKSGKRPHKEMRYMSRHVSEAEMEALADYYASLPRE
;
A
#
# COMPACT_ATOMS: atom_id res chain seq x y z
N MET A 1 26.23 20.42 -61.46
CA MET A 1 24.94 20.77 -60.90
C MET A 1 24.60 19.73 -59.87
N ALA A 2 24.82 20.01 -58.76
CA ALA A 2 24.38 20.69 -57.60
C ALA A 2 23.91 19.69 -56.58
N CYS A 3 24.80 19.38 -55.73
CA CYS A 3 24.64 18.77 -54.43
C CYS A 3 23.75 19.64 -53.54
N ARG A 4 22.55 19.21 -53.17
CA ARG A 4 21.78 19.74 -52.06
C ARG A 4 20.80 18.69 -51.55
N SER A 5 21.24 17.77 -50.75
CA SER A 5 20.33 16.98 -49.91
C SER A 5 21.12 16.18 -48.87
N ALA A 6 21.79 16.87 -47.98
CA ALA A 6 22.46 16.20 -46.87
C ALA A 6 22.43 17.08 -45.60
N VAL A 7 21.27 17.58 -45.21
CA VAL A 7 21.09 18.18 -43.87
C VAL A 7 19.62 18.10 -43.49
N ARG A 8 19.13 16.99 -43.02
CA ARG A 8 17.84 16.88 -42.30
C ARG A 8 17.63 15.55 -41.58
N ILE A 9 18.66 14.85 -41.13
CA ILE A 9 18.47 13.58 -40.39
C ILE A 9 18.99 13.68 -38.92
N ALA A 10 19.51 14.82 -38.51
CA ALA A 10 20.12 14.97 -37.19
C ALA A 10 19.17 15.50 -36.07
N SER A 11 17.91 15.77 -36.37
CA SER A 11 17.02 16.46 -35.38
C SER A 11 15.89 15.59 -34.82
N VAL A 12 15.84 14.30 -35.09
CA VAL A 12 14.73 13.42 -34.60
C VAL A 12 15.16 12.52 -33.44
N LEU A 13 16.44 12.44 -33.13
CA LEU A 13 16.98 11.52 -32.09
C LEU A 13 17.05 12.14 -30.69
N ALA A 14 16.75 13.41 -30.52
CA ALA A 14 16.86 14.10 -29.21
C ALA A 14 15.55 14.15 -28.40
N ALA A 15 14.42 13.68 -28.94
CA ALA A 15 13.10 13.80 -28.30
C ALA A 15 12.61 12.54 -27.57
N MET A 16 13.38 11.45 -27.49
CA MET A 16 12.93 10.18 -26.91
C MET A 16 13.50 9.83 -25.53
N LEU A 17 14.19 10.73 -24.86
CA LEU A 17 14.82 10.41 -23.58
C LEU A 17 14.17 11.06 -22.33
N ALA A 18 12.99 11.64 -22.44
CA ALA A 18 12.38 12.39 -21.32
C ALA A 18 11.10 11.79 -20.71
N VAL A 19 10.77 10.51 -20.92
CA VAL A 19 9.48 9.95 -20.45
C VAL A 19 9.61 8.82 -19.41
N VAL A 20 10.76 8.63 -18.78
CA VAL A 20 10.92 7.53 -17.81
C VAL A 20 10.97 7.96 -16.33
N ALA A 21 10.68 9.20 -16.00
CA ALA A 21 10.89 9.70 -14.64
C ALA A 21 9.62 9.93 -13.79
N SER A 22 8.44 9.48 -14.22
CA SER A 22 7.19 9.80 -13.51
C SER A 22 6.35 8.61 -13.05
N ALA A 23 6.86 7.36 -13.11
CA ALA A 23 6.08 6.17 -12.77
C ALA A 23 6.10 5.80 -11.27
N ASP A 24 7.01 6.35 -10.49
CA ASP A 24 7.24 5.89 -9.11
C ASP A 24 6.35 6.58 -8.05
N ALA A 25 5.77 7.72 -8.37
CA ALA A 25 4.96 8.47 -7.40
C ALA A 25 3.50 7.97 -7.27
N GLN A 26 3.05 7.05 -8.13
CA GLN A 26 1.66 6.60 -8.20
C GLN A 26 1.42 5.18 -7.71
N GLN A 27 2.43 4.50 -7.18
CA GLN A 27 2.33 3.08 -6.78
C GLN A 27 2.03 2.85 -5.30
N ARG A 28 1.79 3.90 -4.52
CA ARG A 28 1.32 3.68 -3.15
C ARG A 28 -0.13 3.22 -3.18
N PRO A 29 -0.43 2.06 -2.57
CA PRO A 29 -1.81 1.59 -2.51
C PRO A 29 -2.68 2.64 -1.82
N ARG A 30 -3.83 2.91 -2.40
CA ARG A 30 -4.82 3.80 -1.76
C ARG A 30 -5.37 3.09 -0.53
N PRO A 31 -5.32 3.73 0.65
CA PRO A 31 -5.88 3.12 1.83
C PRO A 31 -7.39 2.89 1.68
N PRO A 32 -7.91 1.71 2.05
CA PRO A 32 -9.34 1.52 2.17
C PRO A 32 -9.92 2.43 3.27
N VAL A 33 -11.19 2.80 3.14
CA VAL A 33 -11.86 3.70 4.11
C VAL A 33 -11.72 3.20 5.55
N THR A 34 -11.75 1.88 5.74
CA THR A 34 -11.60 1.24 7.05
C THR A 34 -10.23 1.45 7.71
N VAL A 35 -9.21 1.85 6.96
CA VAL A 35 -7.89 2.20 7.53
C VAL A 35 -7.98 3.37 8.51
N GLU A 36 -8.92 4.29 8.32
CA GLU A 36 -9.11 5.42 9.24
C GLU A 36 -9.36 4.98 10.68
N ALA A 37 -10.03 3.84 10.88
CA ALA A 37 -10.26 3.27 12.20
C ALA A 37 -9.02 2.57 12.79
N CYS A 38 -8.13 2.07 11.96
CA CYS A 38 -6.93 1.32 12.36
C CYS A 38 -5.69 2.22 12.55
N ALA A 39 -5.61 3.26 11.74
CA ALA A 39 -4.46 4.16 11.66
C ALA A 39 -4.09 4.88 12.97
N PRO A 40 -5.04 5.28 13.87
CA PRO A 40 -4.67 5.92 15.12
C PRO A 40 -3.71 5.11 15.99
N CYS A 41 -3.79 3.78 15.93
CA CYS A 41 -2.90 2.89 16.69
C CYS A 41 -1.80 2.29 15.81
N HIS A 42 -2.13 1.78 14.63
CA HIS A 42 -1.20 1.06 13.76
C HIS A 42 -0.47 1.93 12.73
N GLY A 43 -0.89 3.19 12.57
CA GLY A 43 -0.37 4.07 11.53
C GLY A 43 -1.04 3.85 10.18
N VAL A 44 -1.18 4.89 9.38
CA VAL A 44 -1.62 4.78 7.98
C VAL A 44 -0.55 4.10 7.12
N ASP A 45 0.70 4.23 7.52
CA ASP A 45 1.86 3.56 6.93
C ASP A 45 2.12 2.16 7.50
N GLY A 46 1.30 1.72 8.46
CA GLY A 46 1.46 0.44 9.13
C GLY A 46 2.63 0.36 10.12
N ILE A 47 3.21 1.52 10.47
CA ILE A 47 4.28 1.63 11.45
C ILE A 47 3.70 2.25 12.73
N ALA A 48 3.46 1.42 13.73
CA ALA A 48 2.94 1.88 15.01
C ALA A 48 3.99 2.71 15.76
N LYS A 49 3.53 3.74 16.48
CA LYS A 49 4.41 4.61 17.28
C LYS A 49 4.45 4.18 18.76
N ASP A 50 3.49 3.38 19.17
CA ASP A 50 3.42 2.82 20.52
C ASP A 50 4.07 1.44 20.53
N VAL A 51 4.90 1.18 21.55
CA VAL A 51 5.62 -0.10 21.69
C VAL A 51 4.69 -1.29 21.97
N GLU A 52 3.48 -1.04 22.46
CA GLU A 52 2.48 -2.08 22.73
C GLU A 52 1.64 -2.42 21.50
N VAL A 53 1.72 -1.62 20.43
CA VAL A 53 0.96 -1.81 19.21
C VAL A 53 1.88 -2.36 18.12
N PRO A 54 1.55 -3.49 17.51
CA PRO A 54 2.42 -4.08 16.50
C PRO A 54 2.39 -3.30 15.18
N HIS A 55 3.54 -3.29 14.48
CA HIS A 55 3.59 -2.86 13.10
C HIS A 55 2.83 -3.85 12.21
N LEU A 56 2.11 -3.34 11.23
CA LEU A 56 1.37 -4.15 10.26
C LEU A 56 2.00 -4.11 8.86
N ALA A 57 2.82 -3.09 8.59
CA ALA A 57 3.45 -2.90 7.29
C ALA A 57 4.28 -4.12 6.87
N GLY A 58 4.04 -4.61 5.65
CA GLY A 58 4.77 -5.73 5.08
C GLY A 58 4.53 -7.08 5.75
N GLN A 59 3.51 -7.20 6.61
CA GLN A 59 3.12 -8.47 7.20
C GLN A 59 2.44 -9.36 6.15
N ASN A 60 2.48 -10.67 6.34
CA ASN A 60 1.84 -11.63 5.45
C ASN A 60 0.33 -11.37 5.35
N VAL A 61 -0.19 -11.29 4.13
CA VAL A 61 -1.59 -10.94 3.87
C VAL A 61 -2.56 -11.97 4.46
N VAL A 62 -2.27 -13.26 4.33
CA VAL A 62 -3.12 -14.34 4.86
C VAL A 62 -3.10 -14.31 6.40
N TYR A 63 -1.94 -14.03 6.98
CA TYR A 63 -1.82 -13.89 8.43
C TYR A 63 -2.67 -12.72 8.94
N LEU A 64 -2.57 -11.54 8.34
CA LEU A 64 -3.36 -10.36 8.73
C LEU A 64 -4.87 -10.65 8.64
N TYR A 65 -5.32 -11.21 7.54
CA TYR A 65 -6.72 -11.59 7.35
C TYR A 65 -7.22 -12.56 8.44
N ASN A 66 -6.45 -13.63 8.67
CA ASN A 66 -6.80 -14.62 9.68
C ASN A 66 -6.80 -14.05 11.10
N GLN A 67 -5.92 -13.10 11.41
CA GLN A 67 -5.91 -12.44 12.71
C GLN A 67 -7.13 -11.55 12.92
N LEU A 68 -7.55 -10.78 11.92
CA LEU A 68 -8.79 -10.00 11.98
C LEU A 68 -10.00 -10.89 12.25
N LYS A 69 -10.10 -12.02 11.57
CA LYS A 69 -11.15 -13.01 11.81
C LYS A 69 -11.06 -13.60 13.22
N ALA A 70 -9.87 -13.91 13.69
CA ALA A 70 -9.66 -14.46 15.03
C ALA A 70 -10.04 -13.47 16.15
N PHE A 71 -9.73 -12.20 15.98
CA PHE A 71 -10.18 -11.16 16.91
C PHE A 71 -11.70 -11.00 16.90
N LYS A 72 -12.30 -10.93 15.71
CA LYS A 72 -13.76 -10.80 15.58
C LYS A 72 -14.51 -11.97 16.20
N SER A 73 -14.06 -13.20 15.99
CA SER A 73 -14.67 -14.41 16.54
C SER A 73 -14.39 -14.65 18.02
N GLY A 74 -13.40 -13.98 18.57
CA GLY A 74 -12.91 -14.19 19.93
C GLY A 74 -11.93 -15.35 20.10
N LYS A 75 -11.52 -16.00 19.02
CA LYS A 75 -10.48 -17.06 19.07
C LYS A 75 -9.13 -16.51 19.54
N ARG A 76 -8.82 -15.29 19.17
CA ARG A 76 -7.67 -14.56 19.70
C ARG A 76 -8.16 -13.51 20.69
N PRO A 77 -7.98 -13.71 21.99
CA PRO A 77 -8.46 -12.77 22.98
C PRO A 77 -7.59 -11.51 22.98
N HIS A 78 -8.22 -10.36 22.77
CA HIS A 78 -7.62 -9.03 22.91
C HIS A 78 -8.75 -8.00 22.89
N LYS A 79 -8.92 -7.29 23.99
CA LYS A 79 -10.09 -6.43 24.22
C LYS A 79 -10.26 -5.35 23.14
N GLU A 80 -9.19 -4.61 22.85
CA GLU A 80 -9.21 -3.49 21.90
C GLU A 80 -9.42 -4.00 20.48
N MET A 81 -8.68 -5.02 20.05
CA MET A 81 -8.81 -5.56 18.71
C MET A 81 -10.14 -6.27 18.49
N ARG A 82 -10.71 -6.92 19.50
CA ARG A 82 -12.06 -7.48 19.40
C ARG A 82 -13.11 -6.39 19.20
N TYR A 83 -12.98 -5.30 19.94
CA TYR A 83 -13.84 -4.12 19.78
C TYR A 83 -13.72 -3.53 18.36
N MET A 84 -12.50 -3.33 17.89
CA MET A 84 -12.24 -2.74 16.57
C MET A 84 -12.72 -3.63 15.41
N SER A 85 -12.57 -4.93 15.51
CA SER A 85 -12.88 -5.88 14.42
C SER A 85 -14.35 -6.31 14.35
N ARG A 86 -15.14 -6.07 15.39
CA ARG A 86 -16.51 -6.61 15.47
C ARG A 86 -17.45 -6.17 14.35
N HIS A 87 -17.25 -4.99 13.79
CA HIS A 87 -18.07 -4.43 12.70
C HIS A 87 -17.38 -4.46 11.33
N VAL A 88 -16.19 -5.03 11.25
CA VAL A 88 -15.44 -5.16 9.99
C VAL A 88 -15.98 -6.38 9.23
N SER A 89 -16.41 -6.17 7.99
CA SER A 89 -16.85 -7.26 7.10
C SER A 89 -15.67 -8.07 6.58
N GLU A 90 -15.92 -9.25 6.03
CA GLU A 90 -14.86 -10.07 5.41
C GLU A 90 -14.20 -9.34 4.24
N ALA A 91 -14.97 -8.65 3.40
CA ALA A 91 -14.41 -7.86 2.30
C ALA A 91 -13.51 -6.71 2.79
N GLU A 92 -13.89 -6.06 3.87
CA GLU A 92 -13.05 -5.04 4.51
C GLU A 92 -11.80 -5.63 5.15
N MET A 93 -11.88 -6.83 5.72
CA MET A 93 -10.71 -7.56 6.24
C MET A 93 -9.72 -7.91 5.14
N GLU A 94 -10.21 -8.37 3.99
CA GLU A 94 -9.37 -8.61 2.82
C GLU A 94 -8.67 -7.32 2.36
N ALA A 95 -9.42 -6.24 2.21
CA ALA A 95 -8.88 -4.95 1.78
C ALA A 95 -7.84 -4.39 2.77
N LEU A 96 -8.08 -4.51 4.08
CA LEU A 96 -7.13 -4.11 5.12
C LEU A 96 -5.87 -4.96 5.10
N ALA A 97 -6.02 -6.27 4.97
CA ALA A 97 -4.89 -7.19 4.90
C ALA A 97 -4.02 -6.91 3.68
N ASP A 98 -4.62 -6.73 2.51
CA ASP A 98 -3.92 -6.39 1.27
C ASP A 98 -3.19 -5.05 1.40
N TYR A 99 -3.86 -4.04 1.94
CA TYR A 99 -3.27 -2.72 2.12
C TYR A 99 -2.02 -2.77 3.00
N TYR A 100 -2.14 -3.26 4.22
CA TYR A 100 -1.02 -3.28 5.16
C TYR A 100 0.11 -4.23 4.72
N ALA A 101 -0.23 -5.38 4.14
CA ALA A 101 0.77 -6.31 3.61
C ALA A 101 1.62 -5.70 2.49
N SER A 102 1.04 -4.81 1.68
CA SER A 102 1.71 -4.16 0.54
C SER A 102 2.62 -2.99 0.93
N LEU A 103 2.53 -2.51 2.16
CA LEU A 103 3.33 -1.38 2.62
C LEU A 103 4.77 -1.80 2.94
N PRO A 104 5.77 -0.91 2.68
CA PRO A 104 7.14 -1.19 3.05
C PRO A 104 7.27 -1.26 4.58
N ARG A 105 8.14 -2.15 5.06
CA ARG A 105 8.42 -2.31 6.51
C ARG A 105 9.23 -1.17 7.10
N GLU A 106 9.85 -0.38 6.26
CA GLU A 106 10.61 0.83 6.57
C GLU A 106 10.50 1.84 5.44
#